data_a58d3186b532e8d2d181860b163ceb8a
#
_entry.id   a58d3186b532e8d2d181860b163ceb8a
#
_cell.length_a   1.000
_cell.length_b   1.000
_cell.length_c   1.000
_cell.angle_alpha   90.00
_cell.angle_beta   90.00
_cell.angle_gamma   90.00
#
_symmetry.space_group_name_H-M   'P 1'
#
loop_
_entity.id
_entity.type
_entity.pdbx_description
1 polymer ?
#
loop_
_entity_poly.entity_id
_entity_poly.type
_entity_poly.pdbx_seq_one_letter_code
_entity_poly.pdbx_strand_id
1 'polypeptide(L)'
;MLRKPQTRPGEGRDTHPDGPKPLAAWLHKGRLVAAAVALLSSLVLTPALAQSHQHGQTAPGAASAQAEPARSAAEPAATNLQTAASAPIVSYHAPMTFTLKTGIATGRMVYIGVGGAIDGKINPTLMVHEGELIQINLINGEGAEHDVVVDQYPARSAVVVGKNASTTISFLASKVGEFAYFCSIAGHRQAGMEGLIQVMPGPREAMATDAADVVRDPADLPGPIGQRPPKVVKVDLETVELVGRLDDGTTYTYWTFNSKVPGPFLRVRVGDTVEVHVKNPADSVMAHSVDFHAATGPGGGAHSTQTDPGNETVVTFKALKPGIFVYHCATPSVAHHITSGMYGMILVEPEGGLPQVDREFYVMQGELYTVEPFGTTGVQEMDYDKLISERPEYFLFNGAVGSLTKTHPLYANVGETVRIFFGVGGPNFTSSFHVIGEIFDNVYSMGSVTSPPITGVQTVTVAPGGATIVDFKLDRGGNYVLVDHALSRAERGLAGHLIVDGPENDAIMHAGPADAPAE
;
A
#
# COMPACT_ATOMS: atom_id res chain seq x y z
N MET A 1 41.27 -37.10 60.53
CA MET A 1 41.92 -36.17 61.44
C MET A 1 41.25 -34.81 61.24
N LEU A 2 40.30 -34.46 62.10
CA LEU A 2 40.46 -33.49 63.23
C LEU A 2 40.84 -32.08 62.68
N ARG A 3 40.14 -31.00 62.87
CA ARG A 3 39.24 -30.50 63.92
C ARG A 3 38.50 -29.25 63.41
N LYS A 4 37.25 -29.09 63.76
CA LYS A 4 36.58 -27.83 64.11
C LYS A 4 37.20 -27.37 65.51
N PRO A 5 36.89 -26.21 66.13
CA PRO A 5 35.70 -25.34 66.02
C PRO A 5 35.93 -23.84 66.43
N GLN A 6 34.80 -23.13 66.57
CA GLN A 6 34.38 -22.11 67.55
C GLN A 6 34.66 -20.64 67.25
N THR A 7 33.88 -19.65 67.62
CA THR A 7 32.56 -19.36 68.19
C THR A 7 32.39 -17.84 68.22
N ARG A 8 31.23 -17.36 68.00
CA ARG A 8 30.41 -16.19 68.44
C ARG A 8 31.00 -15.24 69.57
N PRO A 9 30.32 -14.08 69.96
CA PRO A 9 29.04 -13.47 69.58
C PRO A 9 29.00 -11.91 69.62
N GLY A 10 27.81 -11.32 69.46
CA GLY A 10 27.37 -10.01 69.99
C GLY A 10 26.49 -9.22 68.99
N GLU A 11 25.26 -9.28 69.14
CA GLU A 11 24.17 -8.51 69.75
C GLU A 11 23.84 -7.16 69.11
N GLY A 12 22.55 -6.99 68.78
CA GLY A 12 21.78 -5.76 68.85
C GLY A 12 20.70 -5.62 67.80
N ARG A 13 19.49 -6.14 68.01
CA ARG A 13 18.15 -5.50 68.12
C ARG A 13 17.95 -4.32 67.18
N ASP A 14 16.86 -4.12 66.48
CA ASP A 14 15.45 -4.43 66.60
C ASP A 14 14.69 -4.14 65.32
N THR A 15 13.64 -4.88 65.13
CA THR A 15 12.24 -4.65 64.81
C THR A 15 11.78 -4.67 63.36
N HIS A 16 10.93 -5.64 63.14
CA HIS A 16 9.88 -5.91 62.20
C HIS A 16 8.90 -4.72 61.88
N PRO A 17 7.91 -4.88 61.04
CA PRO A 17 7.70 -5.56 59.73
C PRO A 17 6.86 -4.69 58.79
N ASP A 18 6.69 -5.07 57.54
CA ASP A 18 5.36 -5.04 56.90
C ASP A 18 5.41 -5.72 55.51
N GLY A 19 4.61 -6.77 55.45
CA GLY A 19 4.34 -7.51 54.23
C GLY A 19 3.29 -6.83 53.33
N PRO A 20 3.03 -7.38 52.12
CA PRO A 20 2.19 -6.72 51.12
C PRO A 20 0.69 -6.86 51.47
N LYS A 21 -0.02 -5.74 51.38
CA LYS A 21 -1.48 -5.71 51.49
C LYS A 21 -2.14 -5.83 50.12
N PRO A 22 -3.30 -6.54 50.03
CA PRO A 22 -4.01 -6.78 48.79
C PRO A 22 -4.89 -5.59 48.37
N LEU A 23 -5.06 -5.43 47.04
CA LEU A 23 -6.07 -4.56 46.46
C LEU A 23 -7.47 -5.04 46.88
N ALA A 24 -8.22 -4.17 47.54
CA ALA A 24 -9.64 -4.31 47.75
C ALA A 24 -10.38 -3.03 47.35
N ALA A 25 -11.25 -3.25 46.38
CA ALA A 25 -12.57 -2.62 46.15
C ALA A 25 -12.79 -1.16 46.60
N TRP A 26 -12.98 -0.29 45.62
CA TRP A 26 -13.77 0.92 45.77
C TRP A 26 -15.09 0.78 44.99
N LEU A 27 -16.12 0.39 45.68
CA LEU A 27 -17.53 0.56 45.34
C LEU A 27 -18.18 1.47 46.39
N HIS A 28 -19.00 2.37 45.89
CA HIS A 28 -20.00 3.23 46.56
C HIS A 28 -19.58 4.61 47.10
N LYS A 29 -19.98 5.67 46.40
CA LYS A 29 -21.23 6.38 46.71
C LYS A 29 -21.46 7.47 45.68
N GLY A 30 -22.62 7.37 45.08
CA GLY A 30 -23.19 8.34 44.17
C GLY A 30 -23.58 9.64 44.84
N ARG A 31 -23.67 10.66 44.03
CA ARG A 31 -24.66 11.74 44.17
C ARG A 31 -25.02 12.26 42.80
N LEU A 32 -26.27 12.04 42.46
CA LEU A 32 -27.00 12.74 41.42
C LEU A 32 -26.93 14.24 41.69
N VAL A 33 -26.58 15.01 40.64
CA VAL A 33 -27.08 16.39 40.51
C VAL A 33 -27.72 16.45 39.14
N ALA A 34 -29.04 16.42 39.16
CA ALA A 34 -29.90 16.82 38.06
C ALA A 34 -29.95 18.34 38.03
N ALA A 35 -29.59 18.93 36.90
CA ALA A 35 -29.95 20.30 36.59
C ALA A 35 -30.74 20.30 35.29
N ALA A 36 -32.02 20.48 35.43
CA ALA A 36 -32.96 20.80 34.38
C ALA A 36 -32.68 22.18 33.84
N VAL A 37 -32.59 22.35 32.52
CA VAL A 37 -32.80 23.64 31.87
C VAL A 37 -33.96 23.47 30.89
N ALA A 38 -34.97 24.25 31.17
CA ALA A 38 -36.27 24.28 30.53
C ALA A 38 -36.23 24.93 29.14
N LEU A 39 -37.16 24.45 28.33
CA LEU A 39 -37.66 24.99 27.08
C LEU A 39 -37.90 26.52 27.12
N LEU A 40 -37.56 27.18 26.02
CA LEU A 40 -38.31 28.34 25.53
C LEU A 40 -38.46 28.20 24.01
N SER A 41 -39.68 27.80 23.67
CA SER A 41 -40.26 27.88 22.35
C SER A 41 -40.59 29.35 22.03
N SER A 42 -40.24 29.80 20.83
CA SER A 42 -40.90 30.97 20.25
C SER A 42 -41.14 30.71 18.77
N LEU A 43 -42.37 30.37 18.49
CA LEU A 43 -42.99 30.45 17.16
C LEU A 43 -42.94 31.91 16.67
N VAL A 44 -42.53 32.12 15.43
CA VAL A 44 -43.07 33.22 14.62
C VAL A 44 -43.39 32.64 13.24
N LEU A 45 -44.67 32.45 13.03
CA LEU A 45 -45.31 32.36 11.71
C LEU A 45 -45.51 33.78 11.18
N THR A 46 -45.26 34.00 9.89
CA THR A 46 -46.17 34.75 9.01
C THR A 46 -45.76 34.61 7.54
N PRO A 47 -46.69 34.92 6.59
CA PRO A 47 -46.88 34.02 5.44
C PRO A 47 -46.57 34.64 4.08
N ALA A 48 -46.75 33.79 3.08
CA ALA A 48 -46.77 33.94 1.64
C ALA A 48 -47.27 35.27 1.05
N LEU A 49 -46.68 35.65 -0.07
CA LEU A 49 -47.40 36.25 -1.18
C LEU A 49 -46.80 35.77 -2.52
N ALA A 50 -47.65 35.08 -3.24
CA ALA A 50 -47.49 34.74 -4.63
C ALA A 50 -47.70 35.96 -5.51
N GLN A 51 -46.93 36.14 -6.55
CA GLN A 51 -47.36 36.88 -7.75
C GLN A 51 -46.90 36.19 -9.01
N SER A 52 -47.88 35.71 -9.74
CA SER A 52 -47.87 35.26 -11.11
C SER A 52 -47.70 36.44 -12.07
N HIS A 53 -46.87 36.29 -13.09
CA HIS A 53 -47.06 36.96 -14.37
C HIS A 53 -46.85 35.99 -15.52
N GLN A 54 -47.95 35.69 -16.19
CA GLN A 54 -48.02 35.17 -17.55
C GLN A 54 -47.82 36.30 -18.54
N HIS A 55 -47.19 36.01 -19.65
CA HIS A 55 -47.40 36.40 -21.05
C HIS A 55 -46.13 36.04 -21.82
N GLY A 56 -46.15 35.51 -23.00
CA GLY A 56 -47.14 35.24 -24.03
C GLY A 56 -46.38 34.61 -25.21
N GLN A 57 -47.11 33.86 -25.96
CA GLN A 57 -46.76 33.10 -27.16
C GLN A 57 -46.06 33.93 -28.24
N THR A 58 -45.15 33.27 -28.99
CA THR A 58 -45.31 33.10 -30.44
C THR A 58 -44.21 32.18 -31.01
N ALA A 59 -44.56 31.08 -31.62
CA ALA A 59 -43.82 30.45 -32.71
C ALA A 59 -44.21 31.09 -34.02
N PRO A 60 -43.43 31.07 -35.10
CA PRO A 60 -43.35 29.91 -35.97
C PRO A 60 -42.03 29.77 -36.75
N GLY A 61 -41.83 28.62 -37.44
CA GLY A 61 -40.97 28.52 -38.61
C GLY A 61 -40.14 27.24 -38.69
N ALA A 62 -40.75 26.22 -39.30
CA ALA A 62 -40.07 25.06 -39.79
C ALA A 62 -39.21 25.40 -41.01
N ALA A 63 -37.96 24.91 -41.04
CA ALA A 63 -37.22 24.73 -42.26
C ALA A 63 -36.45 23.41 -42.20
N SER A 64 -36.83 22.52 -43.07
CA SER A 64 -36.19 21.24 -43.42
C SER A 64 -34.79 21.46 -43.97
N ALA A 65 -33.79 20.71 -43.47
CA ALA A 65 -32.54 20.48 -44.19
C ALA A 65 -32.19 19.00 -44.17
N GLN A 66 -31.86 18.55 -45.33
CA GLN A 66 -31.67 17.19 -45.77
C GLN A 66 -30.48 16.50 -45.13
N ALA A 67 -30.61 15.20 -44.95
CA ALA A 67 -29.55 14.28 -44.57
C ALA A 67 -28.54 14.06 -45.69
N GLU A 68 -27.26 14.19 -45.39
CA GLU A 68 -26.17 13.63 -46.20
C GLU A 68 -25.56 12.40 -45.50
N PRO A 69 -24.99 11.45 -46.27
CA PRO A 69 -24.75 10.10 -45.80
C PRO A 69 -23.43 9.98 -45.01
N ALA A 70 -23.47 9.08 -44.06
CA ALA A 70 -22.35 8.66 -43.20
C ALA A 70 -21.10 8.28 -44.00
N ARG A 71 -19.98 8.91 -43.69
CA ARG A 71 -18.66 8.43 -44.06
C ARG A 71 -18.21 7.37 -43.03
N SER A 72 -17.88 6.21 -43.56
CA SER A 72 -17.21 5.10 -42.91
C SER A 72 -15.99 5.59 -42.14
N ALA A 73 -15.97 5.33 -40.84
CA ALA A 73 -14.78 5.49 -40.02
C ALA A 73 -13.78 4.38 -40.35
N ALA A 74 -12.64 4.76 -40.88
CA ALA A 74 -11.50 3.87 -41.05
C ALA A 74 -10.92 3.55 -39.65
N GLU A 75 -10.66 2.28 -39.41
CA GLU A 75 -9.87 1.81 -38.26
C GLU A 75 -8.50 2.51 -38.24
N PRO A 76 -8.02 2.99 -37.07
CA PRO A 76 -6.65 3.46 -36.95
C PRO A 76 -5.70 2.26 -37.03
N ALA A 77 -4.81 2.29 -38.02
CA ALA A 77 -3.72 1.35 -38.18
C ALA A 77 -2.88 1.31 -36.90
N ALA A 78 -2.56 0.10 -36.41
CA ALA A 78 -1.62 -0.15 -35.36
C ALA A 78 -0.25 0.48 -35.71
N THR A 79 0.07 1.58 -35.05
CA THR A 79 1.38 2.22 -35.17
C THR A 79 2.35 1.44 -34.32
N ASN A 80 3.34 0.83 -34.92
CA ASN A 80 4.48 0.20 -34.27
C ASN A 80 5.18 1.22 -33.37
N LEU A 81 5.03 1.05 -32.06
CA LEU A 81 5.84 1.74 -31.04
C LEU A 81 7.22 1.09 -31.01
N GLN A 82 8.11 1.55 -31.89
CA GLN A 82 9.54 1.27 -31.77
C GLN A 82 10.29 2.48 -31.27
N THR A 83 10.79 2.34 -30.04
CA THR A 83 11.98 2.94 -29.45
C THR A 83 12.07 4.47 -29.43
N ALA A 84 11.47 5.09 -28.41
CA ALA A 84 12.10 6.24 -27.76
C ALA A 84 13.13 5.69 -26.77
N ALA A 85 14.36 6.23 -26.81
CA ALA A 85 15.41 5.87 -25.86
C ALA A 85 14.91 6.15 -24.44
N SER A 86 14.69 5.10 -23.67
CA SER A 86 14.22 5.19 -22.28
C SER A 86 15.23 5.96 -21.44
N ALA A 87 14.80 7.09 -20.86
CA ALA A 87 15.45 7.63 -19.67
C ALA A 87 15.62 6.49 -18.63
N PRO A 88 16.69 6.50 -17.82
CA PRO A 88 16.92 5.43 -16.87
C PRO A 88 15.71 5.33 -15.95
N ILE A 89 14.99 4.19 -16.03
CA ILE A 89 13.89 3.88 -15.15
C ILE A 89 14.51 3.74 -13.75
N VAL A 90 14.20 4.67 -12.86
CA VAL A 90 14.52 4.52 -11.45
C VAL A 90 13.61 3.42 -10.91
N SER A 91 14.09 2.19 -10.92
CA SER A 91 13.38 1.06 -10.36
C SER A 91 13.49 1.14 -8.84
N TYR A 92 12.40 1.50 -8.18
CA TYR A 92 12.28 1.36 -6.73
C TYR A 92 12.02 -0.10 -6.38
N HIS A 93 13.06 -0.91 -6.41
CA HIS A 93 13.06 -2.17 -5.71
C HIS A 93 13.52 -1.87 -4.30
N ALA A 94 12.80 -2.38 -3.30
CA ALA A 94 13.29 -2.33 -1.94
C ALA A 94 14.66 -3.02 -1.91
N PRO A 95 15.73 -2.33 -1.49
CA PRO A 95 17.04 -2.95 -1.45
C PRO A 95 17.05 -4.03 -0.38
N MET A 96 17.72 -5.16 -0.68
CA MET A 96 18.09 -6.09 0.38
C MET A 96 19.06 -5.37 1.31
N THR A 97 18.62 -5.12 2.55
CA THR A 97 19.35 -4.26 3.46
C THR A 97 20.11 -5.06 4.51
N PHE A 98 21.40 -4.79 4.64
CA PHE A 98 22.26 -5.30 5.69
C PHE A 98 22.76 -4.15 6.56
N THR A 99 22.77 -4.35 7.88
CA THR A 99 23.37 -3.38 8.81
C THR A 99 24.62 -3.99 9.41
N LEU A 100 25.73 -3.28 9.28
CA LEU A 100 27.03 -3.63 9.85
C LEU A 100 27.44 -2.59 10.87
N LYS A 101 28.02 -3.04 11.99
CA LYS A 101 28.59 -2.18 13.01
C LYS A 101 30.09 -2.47 13.12
N THR A 102 30.92 -1.44 13.13
CA THR A 102 32.34 -1.61 13.38
C THR A 102 32.62 -1.98 14.83
N GLY A 103 33.65 -2.73 15.08
CA GLY A 103 34.00 -3.13 16.44
C GLY A 103 35.34 -3.86 16.52
N ILE A 104 35.72 -4.21 17.77
CA ILE A 104 36.90 -5.03 18.04
C ILE A 104 36.42 -6.37 18.57
N ALA A 105 36.75 -7.45 17.88
CA ALA A 105 36.48 -8.81 18.34
C ALA A 105 37.77 -9.65 18.25
N THR A 106 38.07 -10.41 19.28
CA THR A 106 39.30 -11.25 19.38
C THR A 106 40.60 -10.49 19.08
N GLY A 107 40.65 -9.19 19.46
CA GLY A 107 41.81 -8.32 19.21
C GLY A 107 41.98 -7.85 17.76
N ARG A 108 40.97 -8.02 16.91
CA ARG A 108 40.94 -7.56 15.50
C ARG A 108 39.85 -6.53 15.28
N MET A 109 40.08 -5.62 14.37
CA MET A 109 39.03 -4.74 13.84
C MET A 109 38.12 -5.56 12.94
N VAL A 110 36.81 -5.45 13.10
CA VAL A 110 35.83 -6.27 12.38
C VAL A 110 34.55 -5.50 12.08
N TYR A 111 33.77 -6.01 11.14
CA TYR A 111 32.34 -5.70 11.02
C TYR A 111 31.55 -6.72 11.84
N ILE A 112 30.53 -6.27 12.52
CA ILE A 112 29.59 -7.09 13.29
C ILE A 112 28.21 -6.88 12.66
N GLY A 113 27.55 -7.96 12.26
CA GLY A 113 26.18 -7.91 11.75
C GLY A 113 25.20 -7.41 12.81
N VAL A 114 24.19 -6.65 12.39
CA VAL A 114 23.12 -6.13 13.25
C VAL A 114 21.77 -6.51 12.64
N GLY A 115 21.02 -7.32 13.38
CA GLY A 115 19.69 -7.78 12.99
C GLY A 115 19.69 -8.90 11.94
N GLY A 116 18.52 -9.54 11.79
CA GLY A 116 18.29 -10.61 10.83
C GLY A 116 19.24 -11.80 10.97
N ALA A 117 19.46 -12.48 9.85
CA ALA A 117 20.31 -13.68 9.79
C ALA A 117 21.80 -13.42 10.10
N ILE A 118 22.24 -12.16 10.11
CA ILE A 118 23.64 -11.79 10.35
C ILE A 118 23.89 -11.28 11.77
N ASP A 119 22.87 -11.19 12.62
CA ASP A 119 22.98 -10.59 13.94
C ASP A 119 24.11 -11.20 14.78
N GLY A 120 24.97 -10.33 15.32
CA GLY A 120 26.12 -10.70 16.13
C GLY A 120 27.25 -11.43 15.42
N LYS A 121 27.12 -11.76 14.14
CA LYS A 121 28.18 -12.44 13.37
C LYS A 121 29.33 -11.49 13.07
N ILE A 122 30.56 -11.98 13.21
CA ILE A 122 31.79 -11.27 12.88
C ILE A 122 32.07 -11.42 11.39
N ASN A 123 32.25 -10.29 10.68
CA ASN A 123 32.48 -10.25 9.24
C ASN A 123 31.52 -11.19 8.48
N PRO A 124 30.18 -10.98 8.63
CA PRO A 124 29.21 -11.94 8.09
C PRO A 124 29.31 -12.07 6.58
N THR A 125 29.08 -13.28 6.07
CA THR A 125 28.81 -13.45 4.64
C THR A 125 27.41 -12.89 4.36
N LEU A 126 27.34 -11.93 3.44
CA LEU A 126 26.10 -11.35 2.96
C LEU A 126 25.65 -12.15 1.74
N MET A 127 24.57 -12.91 1.88
CA MET A 127 24.02 -13.75 0.80
C MET A 127 22.98 -12.96 0.03
N VAL A 128 23.15 -12.85 -1.28
CA VAL A 128 22.30 -12.08 -2.19
C VAL A 128 22.16 -12.81 -3.53
N HIS A 129 21.19 -12.40 -4.36
CA HIS A 129 21.03 -12.95 -5.70
C HIS A 129 21.39 -11.93 -6.78
N GLU A 130 21.77 -12.44 -7.94
CA GLU A 130 22.01 -11.61 -9.13
C GLU A 130 20.74 -10.84 -9.50
N GLY A 131 20.88 -9.53 -9.72
CA GLY A 131 19.78 -8.63 -10.02
C GLY A 131 19.19 -7.91 -8.81
N GLU A 132 19.56 -8.27 -7.59
CA GLU A 132 19.09 -7.57 -6.39
C GLU A 132 19.80 -6.24 -6.18
N LEU A 133 19.03 -5.23 -5.74
CA LEU A 133 19.57 -3.96 -5.24
C LEU A 133 19.97 -4.16 -3.78
N ILE A 134 21.24 -3.99 -3.47
CA ILE A 134 21.80 -4.19 -2.13
C ILE A 134 22.01 -2.85 -1.46
N GLN A 135 21.62 -2.75 -0.20
CA GLN A 135 21.94 -1.62 0.68
C GLN A 135 22.76 -2.11 1.88
N ILE A 136 23.89 -1.46 2.15
CA ILE A 136 24.67 -1.70 3.36
C ILE A 136 24.70 -0.43 4.20
N ASN A 137 24.16 -0.51 5.40
CA ASN A 137 24.25 0.52 6.43
C ASN A 137 25.44 0.22 7.31
N LEU A 138 26.38 1.17 7.45
CA LEU A 138 27.52 1.07 8.35
C LEU A 138 27.32 1.97 9.55
N ILE A 139 27.43 1.42 10.75
CA ILE A 139 27.40 2.12 12.03
C ILE A 139 28.80 2.04 12.65
N ASN A 140 29.37 3.17 13.03
CA ASN A 140 30.65 3.21 13.76
C ASN A 140 30.42 2.84 15.23
N GLY A 141 30.98 1.73 15.69
CA GLY A 141 30.76 1.20 17.03
C GLY A 141 31.76 1.68 18.08
N GLU A 142 32.99 2.03 17.69
CA GLU A 142 34.06 2.42 18.60
C GLU A 142 34.54 3.86 18.46
N GLY A 143 34.40 4.48 17.29
CA GLY A 143 34.68 5.91 17.08
C GLY A 143 35.90 6.22 16.21
N ALA A 144 36.69 5.23 15.79
CA ALA A 144 37.77 5.43 14.80
C ALA A 144 37.19 5.72 13.41
N GLU A 145 38.04 6.03 12.44
CA GLU A 145 37.64 6.26 11.05
C GLU A 145 37.37 4.93 10.35
N HIS A 146 36.19 4.79 9.72
CA HIS A 146 35.81 3.62 8.97
C HIS A 146 35.02 3.94 7.71
N ASP A 147 35.13 3.09 6.71
CA ASP A 147 34.23 3.03 5.56
C ASP A 147 33.87 1.58 5.20
N VAL A 148 33.03 1.40 4.21
CA VAL A 148 32.79 0.12 3.55
C VAL A 148 32.90 0.29 2.05
N VAL A 149 33.70 -0.60 1.44
CA VAL A 149 33.93 -0.69 -0.01
C VAL A 149 33.60 -2.10 -0.44
N VAL A 150 32.93 -2.28 -1.57
CA VAL A 150 32.66 -3.58 -2.17
C VAL A 150 33.58 -3.77 -3.38
N ASP A 151 34.33 -4.86 -3.37
CA ASP A 151 35.26 -5.16 -4.46
C ASP A 151 34.51 -5.40 -5.79
N GLN A 152 35.05 -4.91 -6.90
CA GLN A 152 34.49 -5.02 -8.26
C GLN A 152 33.12 -4.32 -8.48
N TYR A 153 32.59 -3.64 -7.49
CA TYR A 153 31.40 -2.79 -7.61
C TYR A 153 31.76 -1.32 -7.39
N PRO A 154 31.06 -0.37 -8.03
CA PRO A 154 31.27 1.07 -7.79
C PRO A 154 30.59 1.48 -6.46
N ALA A 155 30.82 0.72 -5.39
CA ALA A 155 30.17 0.88 -4.10
C ALA A 155 31.22 1.19 -3.02
N ARG A 156 31.22 2.47 -2.60
CA ARG A 156 32.08 2.99 -1.53
C ARG A 156 31.28 3.96 -0.68
N SER A 157 31.33 3.80 0.63
CA SER A 157 30.71 4.74 1.57
C SER A 157 31.56 5.99 1.80
N ALA A 158 30.94 7.02 2.35
CA ALA A 158 31.66 8.05 3.06
C ALA A 158 32.39 7.45 4.27
N VAL A 159 33.53 8.07 4.66
CA VAL A 159 34.21 7.73 5.91
C VAL A 159 33.37 8.23 7.09
N VAL A 160 33.10 7.35 8.05
CA VAL A 160 32.41 7.69 9.28
C VAL A 160 33.40 7.83 10.43
N VAL A 161 33.33 8.93 11.17
CA VAL A 161 34.17 9.24 12.32
C VAL A 161 33.28 9.49 13.52
N GLY A 162 33.66 8.94 14.66
CA GLY A 162 32.91 9.10 15.91
C GLY A 162 31.89 8.00 16.14
N LYS A 163 31.72 7.66 17.42
CA LYS A 163 30.84 6.57 17.85
C LYS A 163 29.39 6.86 17.47
N ASN A 164 28.71 5.86 16.92
CA ASN A 164 27.34 5.89 16.38
C ASN A 164 27.13 6.75 15.13
N ALA A 165 28.20 7.33 14.52
CA ALA A 165 28.10 7.87 13.20
C ALA A 165 27.76 6.75 12.20
N SER A 166 26.97 7.05 11.18
CA SER A 166 26.53 6.06 10.18
C SER A 166 26.62 6.59 8.76
N THR A 167 26.71 5.66 7.82
CA THR A 167 26.69 5.91 6.38
C THR A 167 26.02 4.74 5.68
N THR A 168 25.61 4.95 4.44
CA THR A 168 24.93 3.93 3.64
C THR A 168 25.52 3.89 2.24
N ILE A 169 25.62 2.69 1.67
CA ILE A 169 25.88 2.47 0.24
C ILE A 169 24.78 1.61 -0.34
N SER A 170 24.56 1.77 -1.66
CA SER A 170 23.68 0.89 -2.43
C SER A 170 24.32 0.55 -3.76
N PHE A 171 24.12 -0.68 -4.23
CA PHE A 171 24.60 -1.15 -5.53
C PHE A 171 23.77 -2.30 -6.03
N LEU A 172 23.75 -2.51 -7.35
CA LEU A 172 23.10 -3.66 -7.99
C LEU A 172 24.06 -4.84 -8.01
N ALA A 173 23.64 -5.98 -7.46
CA ALA A 173 24.40 -7.24 -7.53
C ALA A 173 24.34 -7.83 -8.94
N SER A 174 25.11 -7.29 -9.88
CA SER A 174 25.02 -7.59 -11.31
C SER A 174 25.89 -8.75 -11.80
N LYS A 175 26.58 -9.45 -10.90
CA LYS A 175 27.50 -10.56 -11.26
C LYS A 175 27.44 -11.65 -10.21
N VAL A 176 27.20 -12.89 -10.64
CA VAL A 176 27.32 -14.08 -9.79
C VAL A 176 28.77 -14.28 -9.36
N GLY A 177 29.00 -14.59 -8.08
CA GLY A 177 30.34 -14.84 -7.55
C GLY A 177 30.49 -14.40 -6.10
N GLU A 178 31.73 -14.39 -5.65
CA GLU A 178 32.11 -13.97 -4.31
C GLU A 178 32.92 -12.67 -4.39
N PHE A 179 32.51 -11.68 -3.62
CA PHE A 179 33.10 -10.33 -3.61
C PHE A 179 33.39 -9.91 -2.18
N ALA A 180 34.61 -9.39 -1.95
CA ALA A 180 34.94 -8.87 -0.62
C ALA A 180 34.26 -7.54 -0.37
N TYR A 181 33.77 -7.32 0.84
CA TYR A 181 33.53 -5.99 1.38
C TYR A 181 34.53 -5.70 2.49
N PHE A 182 35.11 -4.51 2.52
CA PHE A 182 36.21 -4.20 3.43
C PHE A 182 36.28 -2.71 3.77
N CYS A 183 37.01 -2.39 4.85
CA CYS A 183 37.38 -1.01 5.17
C CYS A 183 38.61 -0.60 4.40
N SER A 184 38.54 0.54 3.67
CA SER A 184 39.67 1.03 2.87
C SER A 184 40.65 1.88 3.64
N ILE A 185 40.37 2.20 4.90
CA ILE A 185 41.33 2.93 5.76
C ILE A 185 42.59 2.09 5.92
N ALA A 186 43.74 2.77 5.78
CA ALA A 186 45.05 2.09 5.78
C ALA A 186 45.27 1.19 6.99
N GLY A 187 45.55 -0.08 6.74
CA GLY A 187 45.79 -1.10 7.76
C GLY A 187 44.54 -1.81 8.30
N HIS A 188 43.32 -1.28 8.08
CA HIS A 188 42.10 -1.86 8.69
C HIS A 188 41.70 -3.18 8.06
N ARG A 189 41.82 -3.32 6.73
CA ARG A 189 41.59 -4.59 6.03
C ARG A 189 42.53 -5.68 6.53
N GLN A 190 43.82 -5.33 6.66
CA GLN A 190 44.84 -6.26 7.18
C GLN A 190 44.62 -6.59 8.67
N ALA A 191 44.03 -5.66 9.44
CA ALA A 191 43.66 -5.88 10.82
C ALA A 191 42.39 -6.75 11.00
N GLY A 192 41.72 -7.14 9.89
CA GLY A 192 40.59 -8.08 9.88
C GLY A 192 39.25 -7.48 9.47
N MET A 193 39.19 -6.21 9.04
CA MET A 193 37.92 -5.60 8.58
C MET A 193 37.61 -5.97 7.12
N GLU A 194 37.25 -7.20 6.91
CA GLU A 194 36.88 -7.78 5.62
C GLU A 194 35.85 -8.88 5.81
N GLY A 195 34.78 -8.85 5.00
CA GLY A 195 33.79 -9.89 4.91
C GLY A 195 33.49 -10.25 3.46
N LEU A 196 32.50 -11.09 3.22
CA LEU A 196 32.17 -11.65 1.92
C LEU A 196 30.74 -11.31 1.52
N ILE A 197 30.53 -10.92 0.27
CA ILE A 197 29.23 -10.91 -0.39
C ILE A 197 29.22 -12.09 -1.34
N GLN A 198 28.30 -13.00 -1.13
CA GLN A 198 28.07 -14.14 -2.02
C GLN A 198 26.86 -13.85 -2.89
N VAL A 199 27.09 -13.55 -4.17
CA VAL A 199 26.04 -13.35 -5.16
C VAL A 199 25.76 -14.70 -5.81
N MET A 200 24.61 -15.24 -5.49
CA MET A 200 24.11 -16.49 -6.10
C MET A 200 23.48 -16.18 -7.46
N PRO A 201 23.40 -17.15 -8.38
CA PRO A 201 22.57 -16.99 -9.57
C PRO A 201 21.20 -16.50 -9.17
N GLY A 202 20.63 -15.59 -9.97
CA GLY A 202 19.29 -15.06 -9.73
C GLY A 202 18.31 -16.18 -9.41
N PRO A 203 17.25 -15.92 -8.65
CA PRO A 203 16.34 -16.94 -8.19
C PRO A 203 15.95 -17.82 -9.39
N ARG A 204 16.21 -19.11 -9.29
CA ARG A 204 15.78 -20.04 -10.32
C ARG A 204 14.27 -19.84 -10.50
N GLU A 205 13.85 -19.43 -11.68
CA GLU A 205 12.43 -19.39 -12.11
C GLU A 205 11.69 -20.74 -11.89
N ALA A 206 12.36 -21.73 -11.39
CA ALA A 206 11.92 -23.12 -11.33
C ALA A 206 10.88 -23.47 -10.25
N MET A 207 10.47 -22.52 -9.38
CA MET A 207 9.36 -22.77 -8.45
C MET A 207 8.18 -21.79 -8.59
N ALA A 208 8.28 -20.82 -9.48
CA ALA A 208 7.22 -19.83 -9.72
C ALA A 208 6.41 -20.09 -11.00
N THR A 209 6.73 -21.13 -11.79
CA THR A 209 6.06 -21.40 -13.08
C THR A 209 4.59 -21.78 -12.95
N ASP A 210 4.15 -22.20 -11.76
CA ASP A 210 2.76 -22.60 -11.50
C ASP A 210 2.00 -21.65 -10.55
N ALA A 211 2.66 -20.62 -10.00
CA ALA A 211 2.01 -19.64 -9.14
C ALA A 211 1.14 -18.69 -9.99
N ALA A 212 -0.12 -18.54 -9.60
CA ALA A 212 -1.04 -17.66 -10.30
C ALA A 212 -0.61 -16.19 -10.21
N ASP A 213 -0.82 -15.43 -11.26
CA ASP A 213 -0.77 -13.98 -11.20
C ASP A 213 -2.05 -13.45 -10.54
N VAL A 214 -1.91 -12.98 -9.29
CA VAL A 214 -3.03 -12.44 -8.50
C VAL A 214 -3.24 -10.95 -8.72
N VAL A 215 -2.32 -10.27 -9.40
CA VAL A 215 -2.37 -8.82 -9.56
C VAL A 215 -3.55 -8.42 -10.44
N ARG A 216 -4.35 -7.46 -9.97
CA ARG A 216 -5.34 -6.80 -10.83
C ARG A 216 -4.69 -5.66 -11.57
N ASP A 217 -4.86 -5.67 -12.89
CA ASP A 217 -4.51 -4.52 -13.73
C ASP A 217 -5.26 -3.27 -13.25
N PRO A 218 -4.57 -2.17 -12.95
CA PRO A 218 -5.24 -0.93 -12.52
C PRO A 218 -6.19 -0.35 -13.57
N ALA A 219 -6.07 -0.72 -14.84
CA ALA A 219 -6.99 -0.32 -15.90
C ALA A 219 -8.20 -1.26 -16.06
N ASP A 220 -8.24 -2.39 -15.31
CA ASP A 220 -9.38 -3.33 -15.33
C ASP A 220 -10.51 -2.82 -14.44
N LEU A 221 -11.28 -1.87 -14.96
CA LEU A 221 -12.46 -1.31 -14.31
C LEU A 221 -13.55 -0.95 -15.33
N PRO A 222 -14.85 -1.03 -14.92
CA PRO A 222 -15.94 -0.61 -15.81
C PRO A 222 -15.91 0.89 -16.07
N GLY A 223 -16.17 1.29 -17.31
CA GLY A 223 -16.29 2.70 -17.68
C GLY A 223 -17.48 3.42 -17.02
N PRO A 224 -17.55 4.76 -17.13
CA PRO A 224 -18.63 5.57 -16.58
C PRO A 224 -20.02 5.08 -17.01
N ILE A 225 -20.96 5.05 -16.06
CA ILE A 225 -22.31 4.49 -16.31
C ILE A 225 -23.15 5.36 -17.27
N GLY A 226 -22.91 6.66 -17.23
CA GLY A 226 -23.69 7.62 -17.99
C GLY A 226 -25.13 7.80 -17.46
N GLN A 227 -25.96 8.48 -18.26
CA GLN A 227 -27.35 8.78 -17.91
C GLN A 227 -28.23 7.53 -18.14
N ARG A 228 -28.82 7.01 -17.09
CA ARG A 228 -29.82 5.94 -17.14
C ARG A 228 -30.69 5.94 -15.88
N PRO A 229 -31.91 5.37 -15.93
CA PRO A 229 -32.70 5.13 -14.72
C PRO A 229 -32.03 4.08 -13.81
N PRO A 230 -32.38 4.04 -12.52
CA PRO A 230 -32.01 2.95 -11.64
C PRO A 230 -32.46 1.59 -12.17
N LYS A 231 -31.63 0.57 -11.94
CA LYS A 231 -31.91 -0.82 -12.34
C LYS A 231 -31.42 -1.82 -11.31
N VAL A 232 -31.72 -3.08 -11.50
CA VAL A 232 -31.05 -4.17 -10.80
C VAL A 232 -29.69 -4.40 -11.48
N VAL A 233 -28.65 -4.43 -10.65
CA VAL A 233 -27.28 -4.75 -11.07
C VAL A 233 -26.85 -6.02 -10.36
N LYS A 234 -26.63 -7.08 -11.14
CA LYS A 234 -26.10 -8.33 -10.62
C LYS A 234 -24.59 -8.22 -10.47
N VAL A 235 -24.08 -8.69 -9.34
CA VAL A 235 -22.66 -8.78 -9.01
C VAL A 235 -22.36 -10.22 -8.63
N ASP A 236 -21.45 -10.86 -9.33
CA ASP A 236 -20.99 -12.22 -9.05
C ASP A 236 -19.58 -12.13 -8.42
N LEU A 237 -19.44 -12.58 -7.17
CA LEU A 237 -18.20 -12.71 -6.43
C LEU A 237 -17.91 -14.17 -6.14
N GLU A 238 -16.93 -14.73 -6.82
CA GLU A 238 -16.42 -16.07 -6.50
C GLU A 238 -15.25 -15.94 -5.54
N THR A 239 -15.33 -16.65 -4.40
CA THR A 239 -14.22 -16.71 -3.44
C THR A 239 -13.25 -17.78 -3.90
N VAL A 240 -11.97 -17.42 -4.07
CA VAL A 240 -10.95 -18.34 -4.59
C VAL A 240 -9.73 -18.30 -3.71
N GLU A 241 -9.37 -19.45 -3.16
CA GLU A 241 -8.13 -19.67 -2.42
C GLU A 241 -7.08 -20.23 -3.39
N LEU A 242 -5.94 -19.57 -3.54
CA LEU A 242 -4.95 -19.97 -4.53
C LEU A 242 -3.53 -19.59 -4.12
N VAL A 243 -2.55 -20.34 -4.61
CA VAL A 243 -1.13 -19.98 -4.48
C VAL A 243 -0.79 -18.97 -5.57
N GLY A 244 -0.48 -17.76 -5.15
CA GLY A 244 -0.13 -16.65 -6.03
C GLY A 244 1.32 -16.20 -5.87
N ARG A 245 1.84 -15.53 -6.89
CA ARG A 245 3.16 -14.86 -6.83
C ARG A 245 3.05 -13.62 -5.95
N LEU A 246 3.84 -13.59 -4.87
CA LEU A 246 3.97 -12.43 -3.98
C LEU A 246 5.12 -11.52 -4.41
N ASP A 247 6.28 -12.11 -4.74
CA ASP A 247 7.48 -11.43 -5.21
C ASP A 247 8.25 -12.39 -6.15
N ASP A 248 9.36 -11.95 -6.71
CA ASP A 248 10.23 -12.79 -7.52
C ASP A 248 10.75 -13.96 -6.67
N GLY A 249 10.43 -15.19 -7.09
CA GLY A 249 10.77 -16.40 -6.35
C GLY A 249 9.99 -16.64 -5.05
N THR A 250 8.95 -15.86 -4.78
CA THR A 250 8.17 -15.90 -3.54
C THR A 250 6.69 -16.09 -3.82
N THR A 251 6.05 -17.02 -3.12
CA THR A 251 4.63 -17.32 -3.25
C THR A 251 3.92 -17.19 -1.91
N TYR A 252 2.62 -16.92 -1.96
CA TYR A 252 1.74 -16.84 -0.79
C TYR A 252 0.39 -17.45 -1.13
N THR A 253 -0.30 -18.04 -0.15
CA THR A 253 -1.67 -18.51 -0.33
C THR A 253 -2.63 -17.34 -0.14
N TYR A 254 -3.13 -16.82 -1.25
CA TYR A 254 -4.12 -15.75 -1.27
C TYR A 254 -5.53 -16.30 -1.15
N TRP A 255 -6.38 -15.52 -0.51
CA TRP A 255 -7.83 -15.64 -0.59
C TRP A 255 -8.35 -14.42 -1.34
N THR A 256 -9.16 -14.63 -2.34
CA THR A 256 -9.48 -13.57 -3.31
C THR A 256 -10.96 -13.52 -3.63
N PHE A 257 -11.39 -12.39 -4.17
CA PHE A 257 -12.62 -12.32 -4.96
C PHE A 257 -12.24 -12.36 -6.45
N ASN A 258 -12.73 -13.38 -7.16
CA ASN A 258 -12.50 -13.58 -8.59
C ASN A 258 -11.01 -13.70 -8.97
N SER A 259 -10.23 -14.44 -8.16
CA SER A 259 -8.81 -14.80 -8.39
C SER A 259 -7.84 -13.63 -8.50
N LYS A 260 -8.22 -12.41 -8.11
CA LYS A 260 -7.38 -11.21 -8.21
C LYS A 260 -7.42 -10.38 -6.93
N VAL A 261 -6.32 -9.65 -6.68
CA VAL A 261 -6.19 -8.67 -5.60
C VAL A 261 -5.85 -7.30 -6.20
N PRO A 262 -6.64 -6.28 -5.89
CA PRO A 262 -7.93 -6.35 -5.21
C PRO A 262 -8.99 -7.11 -6.02
N GLY A 263 -10.11 -7.45 -5.39
CA GLY A 263 -11.30 -7.96 -6.07
C GLY A 263 -11.84 -6.98 -7.13
N PRO A 264 -12.90 -7.33 -7.88
CA PRO A 264 -13.41 -6.51 -8.97
C PRO A 264 -13.77 -5.08 -8.54
N PHE A 265 -13.47 -4.08 -9.38
CA PHE A 265 -14.05 -2.74 -9.19
C PHE A 265 -15.52 -2.78 -9.59
N LEU A 266 -16.40 -2.51 -8.65
CA LEU A 266 -17.82 -2.50 -8.89
C LEU A 266 -18.31 -1.07 -9.16
N ARG A 267 -19.14 -0.88 -10.18
CA ARG A 267 -19.64 0.43 -10.56
C ARG A 267 -21.15 0.42 -10.72
N VAL A 268 -21.82 1.13 -9.85
CA VAL A 268 -23.28 1.27 -9.82
C VAL A 268 -23.64 2.75 -9.67
N ARG A 269 -24.91 3.10 -9.79
CA ARG A 269 -25.36 4.46 -9.52
C ARG A 269 -26.32 4.52 -8.33
N VAL A 270 -26.49 5.71 -7.76
CA VAL A 270 -27.48 5.94 -6.71
C VAL A 270 -28.88 5.52 -7.19
N GLY A 271 -29.58 4.79 -6.33
CA GLY A 271 -30.90 4.24 -6.62
C GLY A 271 -30.91 2.86 -7.28
N ASP A 272 -29.76 2.32 -7.73
CA ASP A 272 -29.67 0.93 -8.20
C ASP A 272 -29.97 -0.03 -7.05
N THR A 273 -30.51 -1.18 -7.41
CA THR A 273 -30.58 -2.35 -6.54
C THR A 273 -29.45 -3.28 -6.90
N VAL A 274 -28.54 -3.52 -5.97
CA VAL A 274 -27.37 -4.39 -6.18
C VAL A 274 -27.72 -5.77 -5.65
N GLU A 275 -27.71 -6.76 -6.54
CA GLU A 275 -27.91 -8.16 -6.20
C GLU A 275 -26.56 -8.87 -6.26
N VAL A 276 -26.04 -9.23 -5.08
CA VAL A 276 -24.71 -9.82 -4.93
C VAL A 276 -24.84 -11.31 -4.71
N HIS A 277 -24.21 -12.06 -5.59
CA HIS A 277 -24.04 -13.50 -5.51
C HIS A 277 -22.64 -13.81 -5.00
N VAL A 278 -22.53 -14.43 -3.83
CA VAL A 278 -21.26 -14.91 -3.28
C VAL A 278 -21.22 -16.41 -3.44
N LYS A 279 -20.31 -16.88 -4.27
CA LYS A 279 -20.11 -18.29 -4.56
C LYS A 279 -18.81 -18.76 -3.96
N ASN A 280 -18.87 -19.80 -3.14
CA ASN A 280 -17.71 -20.44 -2.55
C ASN A 280 -17.50 -21.82 -3.18
N PRO A 281 -16.42 -22.06 -3.94
CA PRO A 281 -16.15 -23.34 -4.58
C PRO A 281 -16.10 -24.51 -3.59
N ALA A 282 -16.40 -25.72 -4.06
CA ALA A 282 -16.47 -26.91 -3.21
C ALA A 282 -15.10 -27.37 -2.66
N ASP A 283 -14.03 -26.94 -3.26
CA ASP A 283 -12.63 -27.18 -2.88
C ASP A 283 -12.05 -26.09 -1.96
N SER A 284 -12.81 -25.05 -1.63
CA SER A 284 -12.45 -24.07 -0.61
C SER A 284 -12.31 -24.74 0.75
N VAL A 285 -11.34 -24.27 1.56
CA VAL A 285 -11.08 -24.87 2.89
C VAL A 285 -11.89 -24.21 3.99
N MET A 286 -12.54 -23.05 3.72
CA MET A 286 -13.31 -22.32 4.73
C MET A 286 -14.49 -21.55 4.15
N ALA A 287 -15.35 -21.07 5.03
CA ALA A 287 -16.44 -20.18 4.66
C ALA A 287 -15.92 -18.75 4.42
N HIS A 288 -16.56 -18.05 3.48
CA HIS A 288 -16.30 -16.65 3.16
C HIS A 288 -17.60 -15.85 3.14
N SER A 289 -17.47 -14.53 3.24
CA SER A 289 -18.61 -13.61 3.19
C SER A 289 -18.20 -12.29 2.52
N VAL A 290 -19.13 -11.33 2.45
CA VAL A 290 -18.80 -9.97 2.01
C VAL A 290 -19.56 -8.92 2.80
N ASP A 291 -18.84 -7.92 3.30
CA ASP A 291 -19.34 -6.66 3.85
C ASP A 291 -19.15 -5.56 2.83
N PHE A 292 -20.21 -4.85 2.50
CA PHE A 292 -20.19 -3.67 1.64
C PHE A 292 -20.35 -2.40 2.47
N HIS A 293 -19.33 -1.55 2.55
CA HIS A 293 -19.45 -0.24 3.19
C HIS A 293 -20.46 0.69 2.46
N ALA A 294 -20.84 0.34 1.22
CA ALA A 294 -21.91 1.01 0.48
C ALA A 294 -23.33 0.60 0.89
N ALA A 295 -23.48 -0.52 1.59
CA ALA A 295 -24.78 -1.03 2.01
C ALA A 295 -25.20 -0.44 3.34
N THR A 296 -26.44 0.07 3.40
CA THR A 296 -27.02 0.57 4.65
C THR A 296 -27.81 -0.55 5.30
N GLY A 297 -27.33 -1.06 6.41
CA GLY A 297 -27.96 -2.14 7.18
C GLY A 297 -26.95 -2.83 8.10
N PRO A 298 -27.40 -3.58 9.11
CA PRO A 298 -26.51 -4.27 10.02
C PRO A 298 -25.58 -5.24 9.28
N GLY A 299 -24.26 -5.11 9.53
CA GLY A 299 -23.22 -5.98 8.97
C GLY A 299 -23.01 -5.86 7.47
N GLY A 300 -23.52 -4.79 6.79
CA GLY A 300 -23.21 -4.51 5.38
C GLY A 300 -23.48 -5.66 4.39
N GLY A 301 -24.23 -6.69 4.78
CA GLY A 301 -24.47 -7.91 4.02
C GLY A 301 -23.71 -9.15 4.53
N ALA A 302 -22.68 -8.98 5.37
CA ALA A 302 -21.79 -10.05 5.80
C ALA A 302 -22.52 -11.28 6.40
N HIS A 303 -23.49 -11.05 7.29
CA HIS A 303 -24.24 -12.13 7.92
C HIS A 303 -25.07 -12.95 6.91
N SER A 304 -25.60 -12.28 5.89
CA SER A 304 -26.44 -12.92 4.86
C SER A 304 -25.63 -13.60 3.77
N THR A 305 -24.33 -13.30 3.69
CA THR A 305 -23.41 -13.83 2.68
C THR A 305 -22.37 -14.78 3.24
N GLN A 306 -22.54 -15.23 4.50
CA GLN A 306 -21.70 -16.29 5.04
C GLN A 306 -21.93 -17.57 4.23
N THR A 307 -20.98 -17.91 3.38
CA THR A 307 -21.09 -18.95 2.36
C THR A 307 -20.09 -20.07 2.64
N ASP A 308 -20.60 -21.25 2.99
CA ASP A 308 -19.77 -22.45 3.20
C ASP A 308 -19.27 -23.00 1.85
N PRO A 309 -18.19 -23.80 1.84
CA PRO A 309 -17.69 -24.45 0.63
C PRO A 309 -18.78 -25.23 -0.13
N GLY A 310 -18.80 -25.07 -1.45
CA GLY A 310 -19.77 -25.69 -2.35
C GLY A 310 -21.12 -24.98 -2.44
N ASN A 311 -21.32 -23.86 -1.74
CA ASN A 311 -22.56 -23.12 -1.69
C ASN A 311 -22.49 -21.75 -2.40
N GLU A 312 -23.67 -21.18 -2.60
CA GLU A 312 -23.87 -19.82 -3.07
C GLU A 312 -24.89 -19.13 -2.16
N THR A 313 -24.63 -17.88 -1.79
CA THR A 313 -25.56 -17.02 -1.06
C THR A 313 -25.81 -15.74 -1.85
N VAL A 314 -26.99 -15.15 -1.65
CA VAL A 314 -27.41 -13.94 -2.35
C VAL A 314 -27.86 -12.90 -1.33
N VAL A 315 -27.34 -11.68 -1.46
CA VAL A 315 -27.83 -10.52 -0.72
C VAL A 315 -28.20 -9.40 -1.71
N THR A 316 -29.27 -8.70 -1.39
CA THR A 316 -29.70 -7.54 -2.19
C THR A 316 -29.73 -6.30 -1.33
N PHE A 317 -29.10 -5.23 -1.79
CA PHE A 317 -29.17 -3.92 -1.14
C PHE A 317 -29.42 -2.80 -2.13
N LYS A 318 -29.93 -1.68 -1.65
CA LYS A 318 -30.12 -0.49 -2.46
C LYS A 318 -28.96 0.47 -2.29
N ALA A 319 -28.36 0.94 -3.38
CA ALA A 319 -27.31 1.94 -3.37
C ALA A 319 -27.92 3.32 -3.05
N LEU A 320 -27.96 3.67 -1.76
CA LEU A 320 -28.67 4.86 -1.27
C LEU A 320 -27.83 6.13 -1.29
N LYS A 321 -26.53 6.01 -1.17
CA LYS A 321 -25.59 7.12 -1.02
C LYS A 321 -24.53 7.07 -2.10
N PRO A 322 -24.34 8.14 -2.89
CA PRO A 322 -23.21 8.20 -3.82
C PRO A 322 -21.89 8.34 -3.04
N GLY A 323 -20.85 7.71 -3.56
CA GLY A 323 -19.51 7.68 -2.96
C GLY A 323 -18.69 6.51 -3.49
N ILE A 324 -17.43 6.48 -3.13
CA ILE A 324 -16.59 5.30 -3.31
C ILE A 324 -16.37 4.61 -1.97
N PHE A 325 -16.53 3.30 -1.94
CA PHE A 325 -16.57 2.51 -0.72
C PHE A 325 -15.75 1.23 -0.88
N VAL A 326 -15.17 0.76 0.21
CA VAL A 326 -14.52 -0.56 0.27
C VAL A 326 -15.59 -1.65 0.44
N TYR A 327 -15.34 -2.84 -0.08
CA TYR A 327 -15.97 -4.08 0.36
C TYR A 327 -14.88 -5.08 0.71
N HIS A 328 -15.17 -5.99 1.63
CA HIS A 328 -14.20 -7.00 2.07
C HIS A 328 -14.88 -8.23 2.66
N CYS A 329 -14.14 -9.33 2.79
CA CYS A 329 -14.62 -10.48 3.54
C CYS A 329 -14.75 -10.11 5.02
N ALA A 330 -15.86 -10.54 5.64
CA ALA A 330 -16.16 -10.28 7.05
C ALA A 330 -16.37 -11.57 7.86
N THR A 331 -15.92 -12.69 7.33
CA THR A 331 -15.85 -13.95 8.09
C THR A 331 -14.80 -13.81 9.20
N PRO A 332 -15.07 -14.26 10.44
CA PRO A 332 -14.07 -14.33 11.49
C PRO A 332 -12.90 -15.29 11.14
N SER A 333 -11.64 -14.92 11.32
CA SER A 333 -11.07 -13.64 11.75
C SER A 333 -11.02 -12.64 10.59
N VAL A 334 -11.74 -11.54 10.68
CA VAL A 334 -11.92 -10.58 9.57
C VAL A 334 -10.60 -10.03 9.06
N ALA A 335 -9.70 -9.62 9.96
CA ALA A 335 -8.40 -9.08 9.58
C ALA A 335 -7.55 -10.08 8.80
N HIS A 336 -7.64 -11.38 9.11
CA HIS A 336 -6.95 -12.44 8.38
C HIS A 336 -7.46 -12.56 6.94
N HIS A 337 -8.79 -12.55 6.75
CA HIS A 337 -9.38 -12.61 5.41
C HIS A 337 -8.99 -11.38 4.55
N ILE A 338 -8.98 -10.20 5.16
CA ILE A 338 -8.58 -8.97 4.47
C ILE A 338 -7.11 -9.03 4.06
N THR A 339 -6.20 -9.34 5.00
CA THR A 339 -4.76 -9.39 4.68
C THR A 339 -4.44 -10.46 3.64
N SER A 340 -5.22 -11.54 3.58
CA SER A 340 -5.04 -12.57 2.55
C SER A 340 -5.47 -12.15 1.14
N GLY A 341 -6.08 -10.95 0.97
CA GLY A 341 -6.41 -10.38 -0.34
C GLY A 341 -7.90 -10.13 -0.61
N MET A 342 -8.79 -10.45 0.37
CA MET A 342 -10.25 -10.39 0.17
C MET A 342 -10.81 -8.98 0.40
N TYR A 343 -10.49 -8.05 -0.46
CA TYR A 343 -11.01 -6.69 -0.46
C TYR A 343 -11.14 -6.13 -1.89
N GLY A 344 -11.97 -5.12 -2.05
CA GLY A 344 -12.16 -4.40 -3.30
C GLY A 344 -12.93 -3.10 -3.10
N MET A 345 -13.30 -2.41 -4.17
CA MET A 345 -14.06 -1.17 -4.10
C MET A 345 -15.33 -1.21 -4.94
N ILE A 346 -16.35 -0.48 -4.45
CA ILE A 346 -17.58 -0.18 -5.16
C ILE A 346 -17.78 1.34 -5.26
N LEU A 347 -17.91 1.84 -6.49
CA LEU A 347 -18.30 3.21 -6.76
C LEU A 347 -19.81 3.27 -6.96
N VAL A 348 -20.48 4.06 -6.13
CA VAL A 348 -21.88 4.45 -6.32
C VAL A 348 -21.89 5.84 -6.96
N GLU A 349 -22.03 5.92 -8.27
CA GLU A 349 -22.07 7.20 -8.98
C GLU A 349 -23.29 8.05 -8.57
N PRO A 350 -23.13 9.37 -8.45
CA PRO A 350 -24.25 10.28 -8.35
C PRO A 350 -25.09 10.24 -9.63
N GLU A 351 -26.30 10.79 -9.60
CA GLU A 351 -27.22 10.74 -10.75
C GLU A 351 -26.64 11.38 -12.01
N GLY A 352 -25.85 12.43 -11.87
CA GLY A 352 -25.15 13.12 -12.98
C GLY A 352 -23.85 12.48 -13.40
N GLY A 353 -23.41 11.40 -12.75
CA GLY A 353 -22.06 10.83 -12.93
C GLY A 353 -20.97 11.68 -12.27
N LEU A 354 -19.71 11.28 -12.43
CA LEU A 354 -18.54 12.08 -12.07
C LEU A 354 -18.10 12.94 -13.26
N PRO A 355 -17.33 14.02 -13.05
CA PRO A 355 -16.68 14.75 -14.12
C PRO A 355 -15.88 13.81 -15.02
N GLN A 356 -15.90 14.06 -16.32
CA GLN A 356 -15.15 13.23 -17.27
C GLN A 356 -13.64 13.46 -17.12
N VAL A 357 -12.90 12.37 -17.28
CA VAL A 357 -11.44 12.35 -17.34
C VAL A 357 -11.00 11.45 -18.50
N ASP A 358 -9.73 11.56 -18.90
CA ASP A 358 -9.20 10.78 -20.03
C ASP A 358 -8.82 9.37 -19.63
N ARG A 359 -8.33 9.19 -18.39
CA ARG A 359 -7.90 7.90 -17.84
C ARG A 359 -8.47 7.69 -16.43
N GLU A 360 -8.88 6.46 -16.16
CA GLU A 360 -9.29 6.01 -14.84
C GLU A 360 -8.44 4.80 -14.42
N PHE A 361 -7.96 4.78 -13.17
CA PHE A 361 -7.20 3.68 -12.61
C PHE A 361 -7.74 3.26 -11.24
N TYR A 362 -7.61 1.97 -10.95
CA TYR A 362 -8.02 1.34 -9.71
C TYR A 362 -6.82 0.82 -8.95
N VAL A 363 -6.50 1.43 -7.82
CA VAL A 363 -5.35 1.11 -6.99
C VAL A 363 -5.79 0.89 -5.55
N MET A 364 -5.40 -0.23 -4.95
CA MET A 364 -5.62 -0.47 -3.53
C MET A 364 -4.33 -0.86 -2.82
N GLN A 365 -4.16 -0.30 -1.63
CA GLN A 365 -3.09 -0.68 -0.71
C GLN A 365 -3.56 -1.77 0.23
N GLY A 366 -2.71 -2.77 0.43
CA GLY A 366 -2.85 -3.81 1.44
C GLY A 366 -1.53 -4.10 2.12
N GLU A 367 -1.56 -4.97 3.12
CA GLU A 367 -0.39 -5.41 3.87
C GLU A 367 -0.45 -6.90 4.15
N LEU A 368 0.72 -7.58 4.17
CA LEU A 368 0.83 -8.99 4.51
C LEU A 368 1.73 -9.20 5.72
N TYR A 369 1.37 -10.20 6.50
CA TYR A 369 2.03 -10.59 7.74
C TYR A 369 2.56 -12.01 7.58
N THR A 370 3.80 -12.12 7.13
CA THR A 370 4.42 -13.43 6.85
C THR A 370 5.32 -13.88 7.99
N VAL A 371 5.44 -15.20 8.19
CA VAL A 371 6.34 -15.81 9.17
C VAL A 371 7.77 -15.37 8.89
N GLU A 372 8.21 -15.54 7.65
CA GLU A 372 9.53 -15.12 7.22
C GLU A 372 9.59 -13.60 6.96
N PRO A 373 10.75 -12.98 7.17
CA PRO A 373 10.96 -11.56 6.88
C PRO A 373 10.75 -11.22 5.40
N PHE A 374 10.44 -9.95 5.13
CA PHE A 374 10.39 -9.38 3.77
C PHE A 374 11.61 -9.79 2.92
N GLY A 375 11.35 -10.19 1.67
CA GLY A 375 12.39 -10.57 0.71
C GLY A 375 12.92 -12.01 0.87
N THR A 376 12.39 -12.80 1.81
CA THR A 376 12.70 -14.23 1.88
C THR A 376 11.98 -14.97 0.76
N THR A 377 12.76 -15.70 -0.07
CA THR A 377 12.22 -16.49 -1.19
C THR A 377 11.53 -17.77 -0.72
N GLY A 378 10.65 -18.32 -1.56
CA GLY A 378 9.91 -19.55 -1.30
C GLY A 378 8.47 -19.30 -0.87
N VAL A 379 7.85 -20.35 -0.34
CA VAL A 379 6.45 -20.27 0.14
C VAL A 379 6.41 -19.49 1.44
N GLN A 380 5.58 -18.45 1.47
CA GLN A 380 5.33 -17.65 2.67
C GLN A 380 4.03 -18.10 3.32
N GLU A 381 4.06 -18.21 4.63
CA GLU A 381 2.91 -18.51 5.47
C GLU A 381 2.50 -17.26 6.27
N MET A 382 1.20 -17.14 6.56
CA MET A 382 0.67 -16.05 7.36
C MET A 382 1.04 -16.21 8.84
N ASP A 383 1.51 -15.13 9.46
CA ASP A 383 1.80 -15.03 10.90
C ASP A 383 0.69 -14.26 11.61
N TYR A 384 -0.12 -14.98 12.37
CA TYR A 384 -1.25 -14.41 13.09
C TYR A 384 -0.81 -13.48 14.24
N ASP A 385 0.31 -13.78 14.90
CA ASP A 385 0.83 -12.94 15.99
C ASP A 385 1.37 -11.61 15.46
N LYS A 386 2.01 -11.62 14.29
CA LYS A 386 2.39 -10.38 13.59
C LYS A 386 1.16 -9.58 13.16
N LEU A 387 0.10 -10.24 12.67
CA LEU A 387 -1.15 -9.57 12.30
C LEU A 387 -1.77 -8.84 13.51
N ILE A 388 -1.94 -9.53 14.63
CA ILE A 388 -2.53 -8.96 15.85
C ILE A 388 -1.64 -7.88 16.49
N SER A 389 -0.33 -8.00 16.35
CA SER A 389 0.62 -6.99 16.84
C SER A 389 0.95 -5.90 15.82
N GLU A 390 0.25 -5.86 14.68
CA GLU A 390 0.37 -4.84 13.64
C GLU A 390 1.81 -4.70 13.10
N ARG A 391 2.49 -5.83 12.83
CA ARG A 391 3.88 -5.86 12.32
C ARG A 391 3.95 -6.55 10.95
N PRO A 392 3.47 -5.89 9.87
CA PRO A 392 3.51 -6.48 8.53
C PRO A 392 4.95 -6.57 8.01
N GLU A 393 5.19 -7.58 7.20
CA GLU A 393 6.42 -7.71 6.44
C GLU A 393 6.31 -7.03 5.06
N TYR A 394 5.16 -7.10 4.41
CA TYR A 394 4.92 -6.53 3.09
C TYR A 394 3.86 -5.43 3.15
N PHE A 395 4.08 -4.39 2.36
CA PHE A 395 3.07 -3.41 1.98
C PHE A 395 2.95 -3.42 0.46
N LEU A 396 1.75 -3.48 -0.07
CA LEU A 396 1.54 -3.79 -1.48
C LEU A 396 0.49 -2.89 -2.12
N PHE A 397 0.74 -2.46 -3.35
CA PHE A 397 -0.33 -2.06 -4.25
C PHE A 397 -0.80 -3.28 -5.06
N ASN A 398 -2.10 -3.44 -5.22
CA ASN A 398 -2.75 -4.48 -6.03
C ASN A 398 -2.17 -5.89 -5.84
N GLY A 399 -1.84 -6.25 -4.59
CA GLY A 399 -1.67 -7.63 -4.17
C GLY A 399 -0.26 -8.22 -4.20
N ALA A 400 0.72 -7.66 -4.93
CA ALA A 400 2.06 -8.22 -5.00
C ALA A 400 3.15 -7.15 -5.12
N VAL A 401 4.39 -7.50 -4.75
CA VAL A 401 5.58 -6.69 -5.04
C VAL A 401 5.75 -6.57 -6.56
N GLY A 402 6.04 -5.38 -7.02
CA GLY A 402 6.22 -5.13 -8.45
C GLY A 402 4.94 -5.06 -9.28
N SER A 403 3.76 -5.18 -8.65
CA SER A 403 2.46 -5.13 -9.34
C SER A 403 2.32 -3.91 -10.25
N LEU A 404 2.58 -2.72 -9.72
CA LEU A 404 2.44 -1.46 -10.46
C LEU A 404 3.77 -0.85 -10.90
N THR A 405 4.91 -1.53 -10.68
CA THR A 405 6.22 -1.08 -11.17
C THR A 405 6.75 -1.92 -12.32
N LYS A 406 6.38 -3.22 -12.36
CA LYS A 406 6.85 -4.19 -13.35
C LYS A 406 5.70 -4.76 -14.19
N THR A 407 4.68 -5.31 -13.51
CA THR A 407 3.63 -6.11 -14.18
C THR A 407 2.61 -5.24 -14.90
N HIS A 408 2.03 -4.26 -14.20
CA HIS A 408 1.00 -3.36 -14.70
C HIS A 408 1.25 -1.90 -14.31
N PRO A 409 2.33 -1.24 -14.80
CA PRO A 409 2.48 0.20 -14.62
C PRO A 409 1.27 0.95 -15.20
N LEU A 410 0.93 2.09 -14.62
CA LEU A 410 -0.09 2.97 -15.16
C LEU A 410 0.49 3.73 -16.37
N TYR A 411 -0.30 3.91 -17.43
CA TYR A 411 0.12 4.61 -18.64
C TYR A 411 -0.85 5.73 -19.01
N ALA A 412 -0.28 6.91 -19.30
CA ALA A 412 -1.04 8.07 -19.75
C ALA A 412 -0.18 8.93 -20.71
N ASN A 413 -0.76 9.99 -21.27
CA ASN A 413 -0.08 10.93 -22.15
C ASN A 413 -0.11 12.33 -21.57
N VAL A 414 0.87 13.16 -21.94
CA VAL A 414 0.85 14.61 -21.64
C VAL A 414 -0.44 15.24 -22.16
N GLY A 415 -1.08 16.04 -21.35
CA GLY A 415 -2.36 16.71 -21.62
C GLY A 415 -3.57 15.95 -21.16
N GLU A 416 -3.46 14.66 -20.84
CA GLU A 416 -4.57 13.86 -20.28
C GLU A 416 -4.82 14.21 -18.80
N THR A 417 -6.08 14.13 -18.41
CA THR A 417 -6.51 14.16 -17.01
C THR A 417 -6.66 12.74 -16.51
N VAL A 418 -5.97 12.43 -15.44
CA VAL A 418 -5.97 11.10 -14.79
C VAL A 418 -6.84 11.13 -13.55
N ARG A 419 -7.63 10.08 -13.36
CA ARG A 419 -8.34 9.76 -12.11
C ARG A 419 -7.81 8.48 -11.52
N ILE A 420 -7.44 8.51 -10.24
CA ILE A 420 -7.13 7.30 -9.49
C ILE A 420 -8.20 7.09 -8.42
N PHE A 421 -8.90 5.96 -8.51
CA PHE A 421 -9.71 5.42 -7.44
C PHE A 421 -8.78 4.70 -6.48
N PHE A 422 -8.53 5.32 -5.34
CA PHE A 422 -7.57 4.80 -4.36
C PHE A 422 -8.28 4.34 -3.09
N GLY A 423 -7.97 3.10 -2.65
CA GLY A 423 -8.52 2.51 -1.44
C GLY A 423 -7.46 1.82 -0.59
N VAL A 424 -7.76 1.67 0.69
CA VAL A 424 -6.94 0.89 1.64
C VAL A 424 -7.76 -0.30 2.13
N GLY A 425 -7.39 -1.50 1.65
CA GLY A 425 -7.91 -2.74 2.20
C GLY A 425 -7.41 -2.93 3.64
N GLY A 426 -6.16 -2.67 3.86
CA GLY A 426 -5.53 -2.74 5.17
C GLY A 426 -5.07 -4.15 5.52
N PRO A 427 -5.38 -4.67 6.74
CA PRO A 427 -6.44 -4.20 7.64
C PRO A 427 -6.07 -3.08 8.62
N ASN A 428 -4.79 -2.78 8.86
CA ASN A 428 -4.39 -2.01 10.05
C ASN A 428 -3.81 -0.61 9.73
N PHE A 429 -3.15 -0.43 8.58
CA PHE A 429 -2.37 0.79 8.33
C PHE A 429 -3.05 1.80 7.42
N THR A 430 -3.10 3.04 7.88
CA THR A 430 -3.48 4.22 7.11
C THR A 430 -2.44 4.50 6.01
N SER A 431 -2.88 4.91 4.82
CA SER A 431 -2.04 5.39 3.74
C SER A 431 -1.93 6.92 3.75
N SER A 432 -0.76 7.43 3.45
CA SER A 432 -0.53 8.82 3.05
C SER A 432 -0.23 8.83 1.55
N PHE A 433 -1.27 8.62 0.74
CA PHE A 433 -1.15 8.43 -0.71
C PHE A 433 -0.64 9.70 -1.40
N HIS A 434 0.38 9.54 -2.22
CA HIS A 434 1.03 10.60 -2.98
C HIS A 434 1.50 10.08 -4.35
N VAL A 435 1.49 10.94 -5.35
CA VAL A 435 2.13 10.74 -6.65
C VAL A 435 3.30 11.70 -6.73
N ILE A 436 4.54 11.17 -6.63
CA ILE A 436 5.75 12.00 -6.66
C ILE A 436 5.85 12.66 -8.04
N GLY A 437 5.86 13.98 -8.02
CA GLY A 437 5.90 14.82 -9.22
C GLY A 437 4.57 15.46 -9.59
N GLU A 438 3.46 15.15 -8.84
CA GLU A 438 2.14 15.72 -9.10
C GLU A 438 1.52 16.38 -7.87
N ILE A 439 0.62 17.32 -8.14
CA ILE A 439 -0.28 17.96 -7.20
C ILE A 439 -1.70 17.66 -7.68
N PHE A 440 -2.51 17.02 -6.83
CA PHE A 440 -3.88 16.67 -7.17
C PHE A 440 -4.73 17.91 -7.38
N ASP A 441 -5.32 18.06 -8.57
CA ASP A 441 -6.27 19.14 -8.87
C ASP A 441 -7.53 19.01 -8.03
N ASN A 442 -8.02 17.76 -7.87
CA ASN A 442 -9.20 17.46 -7.07
C ASN A 442 -8.97 16.21 -6.20
N VAL A 443 -9.35 16.30 -4.94
CA VAL A 443 -9.41 15.18 -3.99
C VAL A 443 -10.81 15.04 -3.45
N TYR A 444 -11.47 13.94 -3.73
CA TYR A 444 -12.76 13.56 -3.15
C TYR A 444 -12.50 12.83 -1.82
N SER A 445 -12.29 13.63 -0.80
CA SER A 445 -11.84 13.17 0.51
C SER A 445 -12.84 12.19 1.13
N MET A 446 -12.32 11.14 1.79
CA MET A 446 -13.11 10.08 2.45
C MET A 446 -14.14 9.41 1.53
N GLY A 447 -13.90 9.40 0.21
CA GLY A 447 -14.79 8.80 -0.77
C GLY A 447 -16.08 9.55 -1.05
N SER A 448 -16.25 10.78 -0.53
CA SER A 448 -17.44 11.58 -0.74
C SER A 448 -17.43 12.24 -2.12
N VAL A 449 -18.39 11.88 -2.96
CA VAL A 449 -18.59 12.51 -4.29
C VAL A 449 -19.75 13.53 -4.31
N THR A 450 -20.34 13.81 -3.17
CA THR A 450 -21.42 14.79 -3.00
C THR A 450 -20.95 16.10 -2.39
N SER A 451 -19.79 16.09 -1.76
CA SER A 451 -19.12 17.31 -1.28
C SER A 451 -18.22 17.87 -2.38
N PRO A 452 -18.00 19.19 -2.44
CA PRO A 452 -16.97 19.75 -3.33
C PRO A 452 -15.61 19.10 -3.03
N PRO A 453 -14.81 18.77 -4.06
CA PRO A 453 -13.46 18.25 -3.85
C PRO A 453 -12.56 19.32 -3.22
N ILE A 454 -11.55 18.87 -2.49
CA ILE A 454 -10.45 19.72 -2.02
C ILE A 454 -9.47 19.85 -3.18
N THR A 455 -8.96 21.05 -3.44
CA THR A 455 -8.10 21.34 -4.59
C THR A 455 -6.67 21.68 -4.19
N GLY A 456 -5.70 21.39 -5.06
CA GLY A 456 -4.28 21.73 -4.85
C GLY A 456 -3.64 20.93 -3.71
N VAL A 457 -3.88 19.63 -3.64
CA VAL A 457 -3.44 18.75 -2.55
C VAL A 457 -2.29 17.84 -3.02
N GLN A 458 -1.23 17.80 -2.25
CA GLN A 458 -0.07 16.96 -2.58
C GLN A 458 -0.20 15.50 -2.09
N THR A 459 -0.78 15.30 -0.90
CA THR A 459 -0.85 14.01 -0.22
C THR A 459 -2.20 13.87 0.45
N VAL A 460 -2.82 12.71 0.33
CA VAL A 460 -4.13 12.44 0.94
C VAL A 460 -4.06 11.27 1.93
N THR A 461 -4.67 11.46 3.10
CA THR A 461 -4.75 10.41 4.12
C THR A 461 -5.97 9.53 3.85
N VAL A 462 -5.76 8.20 3.78
CA VAL A 462 -6.82 7.21 3.59
C VAL A 462 -6.70 6.15 4.70
N ALA A 463 -7.72 6.07 5.53
CA ALA A 463 -7.77 5.12 6.63
C ALA A 463 -7.97 3.67 6.14
N PRO A 464 -7.64 2.64 6.95
CA PRO A 464 -8.03 1.25 6.68
C PRO A 464 -9.54 1.14 6.45
N GLY A 465 -9.96 0.39 5.42
CA GLY A 465 -11.36 0.30 5.02
C GLY A 465 -11.94 1.58 4.40
N GLY A 466 -11.08 2.57 4.11
CA GLY A 466 -11.45 3.82 3.49
C GLY A 466 -11.02 3.93 2.03
N ALA A 467 -11.56 4.95 1.35
CA ALA A 467 -11.24 5.23 -0.05
C ALA A 467 -11.24 6.73 -0.35
N THR A 468 -10.62 7.12 -1.44
CA THR A 468 -10.62 8.48 -2.00
C THR A 468 -10.59 8.41 -3.53
N ILE A 469 -10.87 9.53 -4.17
CA ILE A 469 -10.63 9.73 -5.60
C ILE A 469 -9.71 10.92 -5.74
N VAL A 470 -8.69 10.83 -6.58
CA VAL A 470 -7.83 11.95 -6.92
C VAL A 470 -7.84 12.15 -8.42
N ASP A 471 -7.99 13.41 -8.87
CA ASP A 471 -7.90 13.80 -10.27
C ASP A 471 -6.74 14.79 -10.42
N PHE A 472 -5.95 14.65 -11.48
CA PHE A 472 -4.87 15.58 -11.84
C PHE A 472 -4.59 15.53 -13.33
N LYS A 473 -4.11 16.68 -13.86
CA LYS A 473 -3.75 16.81 -15.27
C LYS A 473 -2.25 16.67 -15.45
N LEU A 474 -1.83 15.93 -16.45
CA LEU A 474 -0.44 15.67 -16.76
C LEU A 474 0.12 16.72 -17.71
N ASP A 475 1.01 17.58 -17.23
CA ASP A 475 1.57 18.69 -18.02
C ASP A 475 3.02 18.44 -18.49
N ARG A 476 3.65 17.32 -18.09
CA ARG A 476 5.02 16.95 -18.46
C ARG A 476 5.16 15.44 -18.63
N GLY A 477 5.89 15.00 -19.66
CA GLY A 477 6.27 13.59 -19.85
C GLY A 477 7.30 13.12 -18.82
N GLY A 478 7.24 11.84 -18.45
CA GLY A 478 8.19 11.24 -17.51
C GLY A 478 7.60 10.08 -16.72
N ASN A 479 8.36 9.58 -15.76
CA ASN A 479 7.92 8.53 -14.84
C ASN A 479 7.60 9.12 -13.47
N TYR A 480 6.35 9.05 -13.07
CA TYR A 480 5.84 9.48 -11.78
C TYR A 480 5.70 8.28 -10.86
N VAL A 481 5.96 8.45 -9.56
CA VAL A 481 5.97 7.32 -8.63
C VAL A 481 4.81 7.43 -7.64
N LEU A 482 3.96 6.42 -7.62
CA LEU A 482 2.91 6.28 -6.63
C LEU A 482 3.52 5.71 -5.35
N VAL A 483 3.27 6.36 -4.22
CA VAL A 483 3.77 5.94 -2.90
C VAL A 483 2.73 6.15 -1.80
N ASP A 484 2.88 5.42 -0.72
CA ASP A 484 2.50 5.88 0.60
C ASP A 484 3.68 6.68 1.16
N HIS A 485 3.47 7.93 1.58
CA HIS A 485 4.55 8.80 2.03
C HIS A 485 5.15 8.40 3.39
N ALA A 486 4.69 7.30 4.00
CA ALA A 486 5.46 6.53 4.96
C ALA A 486 6.51 5.71 4.19
N LEU A 487 7.55 6.37 3.68
CA LEU A 487 8.41 5.92 2.59
C LEU A 487 9.17 4.60 2.87
N SER A 488 9.38 4.22 4.12
CA SER A 488 9.92 2.90 4.45
C SER A 488 9.07 1.73 3.95
N ARG A 489 7.80 1.99 3.60
CA ARG A 489 6.90 0.99 3.01
C ARG A 489 7.22 0.72 1.54
N ALA A 490 7.81 1.69 0.84
CA ALA A 490 8.31 1.47 -0.52
C ALA A 490 9.42 0.40 -0.54
N GLU A 491 10.26 0.38 0.50
CA GLU A 491 11.30 -0.64 0.68
C GLU A 491 10.74 -2.03 1.07
N ARG A 492 9.44 -2.12 1.29
CA ARG A 492 8.69 -3.34 1.58
C ARG A 492 7.66 -3.68 0.49
N GLY A 493 7.86 -3.16 -0.72
CA GLY A 493 7.08 -3.49 -1.91
C GLY A 493 6.01 -2.50 -2.33
N LEU A 494 5.78 -1.41 -1.57
CA LEU A 494 4.71 -0.45 -1.84
C LEU A 494 5.17 0.67 -2.78
N ALA A 495 5.22 0.40 -4.06
CA ALA A 495 5.51 1.39 -5.10
C ALA A 495 4.69 1.14 -6.36
N GLY A 496 4.39 2.19 -7.11
CA GLY A 496 3.77 2.12 -8.43
C GLY A 496 4.37 3.15 -9.37
N HIS A 497 4.29 2.92 -10.67
CA HIS A 497 4.73 3.84 -11.71
C HIS A 497 3.54 4.33 -12.53
N LEU A 498 3.47 5.63 -12.76
CA LEU A 498 2.66 6.24 -13.80
C LEU A 498 3.61 6.75 -14.88
N ILE A 499 3.64 6.06 -15.99
CA ILE A 499 4.50 6.36 -17.14
C ILE A 499 3.71 7.28 -18.07
N VAL A 500 4.19 8.50 -18.24
CA VAL A 500 3.54 9.54 -19.05
C VAL A 500 4.33 9.75 -20.32
N ASP A 501 3.74 9.36 -21.45
CA ASP A 501 4.33 9.60 -22.77
C ASP A 501 4.08 11.03 -23.24
N GLY A 502 5.11 11.65 -23.81
CA GLY A 502 5.04 13.01 -24.33
C GLY A 502 6.29 13.84 -24.00
N PRO A 503 6.29 15.09 -24.43
CA PRO A 503 7.46 15.96 -24.25
C PRO A 503 7.70 16.32 -22.79
N GLU A 504 8.95 16.45 -22.44
CA GLU A 504 9.36 17.19 -21.25
C GLU A 504 9.02 18.68 -21.41
N ASN A 505 8.68 19.33 -20.30
CA ASN A 505 8.31 20.74 -20.29
C ASN A 505 9.28 21.51 -19.37
N ASP A 506 10.33 22.07 -19.97
CA ASP A 506 11.37 22.80 -19.25
C ASP A 506 10.88 24.09 -18.58
N ALA A 507 9.73 24.63 -19.03
CA ALA A 507 9.10 25.78 -18.39
C ALA A 507 8.47 25.41 -17.02
N ILE A 508 8.15 24.13 -16.81
CA ILE A 508 7.60 23.62 -15.55
C ILE A 508 8.73 23.15 -14.62
N MET A 509 9.68 22.38 -15.17
CA MET A 509 10.80 21.83 -14.41
C MET A 509 12.03 21.71 -15.31
N HIS A 510 13.12 22.37 -14.92
CA HIS A 510 14.38 22.39 -15.64
C HIS A 510 15.53 21.99 -14.72
N ALA A 511 16.36 21.06 -15.17
CA ALA A 511 17.61 20.72 -14.50
C ALA A 511 18.76 21.57 -15.08
N GLY A 512 19.25 22.53 -14.33
CA GLY A 512 20.44 23.29 -14.68
C GLY A 512 21.75 22.56 -14.35
N PRO A 513 22.92 23.02 -14.88
CA PRO A 513 24.21 22.50 -14.45
C PRO A 513 24.43 22.76 -12.95
N ALA A 514 24.97 21.76 -12.24
CA ALA A 514 25.16 21.79 -10.78
C ALA A 514 26.15 22.89 -10.29
N ASP A 515 26.87 23.57 -11.18
CA ASP A 515 28.00 24.47 -10.89
C ASP A 515 27.89 25.85 -11.60
N ALA A 516 26.80 26.59 -11.38
CA ALA A 516 26.87 28.03 -11.58
C ALA A 516 27.21 28.67 -10.22
N PRO A 517 28.39 29.28 -10.00
CA PRO A 517 28.63 30.07 -8.80
C PRO A 517 27.57 31.16 -8.75
N ALA A 518 26.91 31.30 -7.59
CA ALA A 518 26.02 32.43 -7.34
C ALA A 518 26.82 33.75 -7.51
N GLU A 519 26.44 34.55 -8.48
CA GLU A 519 26.91 35.93 -8.61
C GLU A 519 26.34 36.85 -7.53
#